data_ec96f7bb366602a66c51e6a8f4557ead
#
_entry.id   ec96f7bb366602a66c51e6a8f4557ead
#
_cell.length_a   1.000
_cell.length_b   1.000
_cell.length_c   1.000
_cell.angle_alpha   90.00
_cell.angle_beta   90.00
_cell.angle_gamma   90.00
#
_symmetry.space_group_name_H-M   'P 1'
#
loop_
_entity.id
_entity.type
_entity.pdbx_description
1 polymer ?
#
loop_
_entity_poly.entity_id
_entity_poly.type
_entity_poly.pdbx_seq_one_letter_code
_entity_poly.pdbx_strand_id
1 'polypeptide(L)'
;MDAAFTAEQDEIRRTLREILGRRCGPDEVKAAVRTAGGYDRELWQQLSRQLGLPGIAVAEDYGGVGCGPADLALACEETGRVLLPSPLLATAALCVPLITALGTGAQRSALLPSLASGGMTAALAVPGPALATALALTGGDAAGQWSGGGRAGGVQARADEAGGGWRLYGEAAQVLDGHSAELLLVAAHAGGFARSRTLLFLVREGAPGLVRSRQAVLDETRPQARVQLRDVPAELLGEQGAGGEGADVLAALAATGRTASAVLAAEAVGAAGEALARTVEYVRRREQFGRAIGSFQAVKHRLADVYVQVQAARSAAYYAAWDPDQGGLALAQALEALRTAAGEAIQLHGGIGFTWEHDAHLYFKRAASDELLFGPVHRLRAHAADRAGLFAPAAAAAAAPARPVSPAAAVAAPPPAHEKVAV
;
A
#
# COMPACT_ATOMS: atom_id res chain seq x y z
N MET A 1 -8.29 24.45 7.81
CA MET A 1 -7.35 23.33 7.91
C MET A 1 -6.07 23.83 7.27
N ASP A 2 -5.01 23.98 8.04
CA ASP A 2 -3.70 24.33 7.48
C ASP A 2 -3.14 23.07 6.84
N ALA A 3 -3.01 23.06 5.51
CA ALA A 3 -2.54 21.90 4.75
C ALA A 3 -1.01 21.92 4.57
N ALA A 4 -0.32 22.80 5.26
CA ALA A 4 1.14 22.85 5.26
C ALA A 4 1.71 21.66 6.04
N PHE A 5 2.77 21.06 5.52
CA PHE A 5 3.50 20.04 6.26
C PHE A 5 4.20 20.65 7.48
N THR A 6 4.30 19.85 8.53
CA THR A 6 5.11 20.23 9.69
C THR A 6 6.60 20.20 9.35
N ALA A 7 7.40 20.93 10.11
CA ALA A 7 8.86 20.90 9.95
C ALA A 7 9.43 19.48 10.14
N GLU A 8 8.81 18.67 10.99
CA GLU A 8 9.18 17.28 11.21
C GLU A 8 8.88 16.39 9.99
N GLN A 9 7.72 16.55 9.37
CA GLN A 9 7.35 15.87 8.12
C GLN A 9 8.30 16.22 6.98
N ASP A 10 8.67 17.49 6.85
CA ASP A 10 9.66 17.93 5.86
C ASP A 10 11.05 17.36 6.14
N GLU A 11 11.45 17.21 7.41
CA GLU A 11 12.71 16.57 7.80
C GLU A 11 12.71 15.08 7.45
N ILE A 12 11.64 14.34 7.76
CA ILE A 12 11.50 12.92 7.40
C ILE A 12 11.64 12.76 5.87
N ARG A 13 10.95 13.57 5.09
CA ARG A 13 11.02 13.52 3.62
C ARG A 13 12.44 13.81 3.11
N ARG A 14 13.08 14.83 3.64
CA ARG A 14 14.45 15.22 3.24
C ARG A 14 15.43 14.11 3.54
N THR A 15 15.39 13.56 4.75
CA THR A 15 16.29 12.49 5.17
C THR A 15 16.09 11.22 4.36
N LEU A 16 14.84 10.82 4.12
CA LEU A 16 14.53 9.69 3.24
C LEU A 16 15.06 9.91 1.83
N ARG A 17 14.82 11.08 1.25
CA ARG A 17 15.29 11.42 -0.10
C ARG A 17 16.80 11.36 -0.22
N GLU A 18 17.54 11.82 0.81
CA GLU A 18 19.00 11.75 0.84
C GLU A 18 19.51 10.31 0.92
N ILE A 19 18.96 9.50 1.82
CA ILE A 19 19.35 8.09 1.97
C ILE A 19 19.06 7.33 0.69
N LEU A 20 17.82 7.43 0.18
CA LEU A 20 17.39 6.72 -1.01
C LEU A 20 18.11 7.18 -2.26
N GLY A 21 18.40 8.47 -2.39
CA GLY A 21 19.17 9.01 -3.51
C GLY A 21 20.61 8.48 -3.60
N ARG A 22 21.20 8.09 -2.45
CA ARG A 22 22.56 7.51 -2.38
C ARG A 22 22.58 5.99 -2.51
N ARG A 23 21.51 5.29 -2.09
CA ARG A 23 21.50 3.85 -1.89
C ARG A 23 20.53 3.10 -2.82
N CYS A 24 19.71 3.80 -3.60
CA CYS A 24 18.64 3.21 -4.38
C CYS A 24 18.59 3.81 -5.81
N GLY A 25 19.73 3.80 -6.50
CA GLY A 25 19.78 4.07 -7.92
C GLY A 25 19.23 2.89 -8.75
N PRO A 26 19.10 3.04 -10.07
CA PRO A 26 18.52 2.00 -10.93
C PRO A 26 19.26 0.65 -10.87
N ASP A 27 20.58 0.66 -10.76
CA ASP A 27 21.38 -0.56 -10.70
C ASP A 27 21.26 -1.24 -9.34
N GLU A 28 21.20 -0.47 -8.25
CA GLU A 28 20.94 -0.96 -6.90
C GLU A 28 19.54 -1.57 -6.80
N VAL A 29 18.52 -0.96 -7.42
CA VAL A 29 17.16 -1.54 -7.51
C VAL A 29 17.20 -2.87 -8.26
N LYS A 30 17.87 -2.91 -9.43
CA LYS A 30 18.02 -4.15 -10.22
C LYS A 30 18.81 -5.23 -9.46
N ALA A 31 19.78 -4.85 -8.62
CA ALA A 31 20.52 -5.78 -7.77
C ALA A 31 19.65 -6.29 -6.61
N ALA A 32 18.92 -5.40 -5.93
CA ALA A 32 18.07 -5.72 -4.79
C ALA A 32 16.98 -6.74 -5.13
N VAL A 33 16.31 -6.59 -6.28
CA VAL A 33 15.25 -7.52 -6.73
C VAL A 33 15.77 -8.94 -7.02
N ARG A 34 17.08 -9.10 -7.27
CA ARG A 34 17.70 -10.40 -7.52
C ARG A 34 18.10 -11.13 -6.25
N THR A 35 18.07 -10.48 -5.10
CA THR A 35 18.34 -11.13 -3.82
C THR A 35 17.26 -12.15 -3.48
N ALA A 36 17.56 -13.09 -2.59
CA ALA A 36 16.59 -14.08 -2.12
C ALA A 36 15.36 -13.42 -1.45
N GLY A 37 15.56 -12.32 -0.72
CA GLY A 37 14.48 -11.55 -0.10
C GLY A 37 13.73 -10.63 -1.06
N GLY A 38 14.30 -10.32 -2.23
CA GLY A 38 13.73 -9.36 -3.18
C GLY A 38 13.99 -7.90 -2.83
N TYR A 39 14.81 -7.62 -1.82
CA TYR A 39 15.17 -6.28 -1.37
C TYR A 39 16.56 -6.23 -0.74
N ASP A 40 17.13 -5.04 -0.54
CA ASP A 40 18.39 -4.80 0.17
C ASP A 40 18.13 -4.83 1.69
N ARG A 41 18.60 -5.88 2.37
CA ARG A 41 18.44 -6.05 3.83
C ARG A 41 19.19 -4.99 4.64
N GLU A 42 20.35 -4.53 4.17
CA GLU A 42 21.13 -3.51 4.87
C GLU A 42 20.43 -2.17 4.82
N LEU A 43 19.92 -1.79 3.64
CA LEU A 43 19.12 -0.58 3.47
C LEU A 43 17.84 -0.65 4.30
N TRP A 44 17.13 -1.79 4.30
CA TRP A 44 15.96 -2.00 5.16
C TRP A 44 16.27 -1.78 6.64
N GLN A 45 17.36 -2.37 7.14
CA GLN A 45 17.80 -2.19 8.52
C GLN A 45 18.20 -0.73 8.82
N GLN A 46 18.84 -0.06 7.86
CA GLN A 46 19.20 1.35 8.00
C GLN A 46 17.95 2.24 8.14
N LEU A 47 16.97 2.08 7.24
CA LEU A 47 15.71 2.82 7.26
C LEU A 47 14.91 2.54 8.55
N SER A 48 14.93 1.29 9.00
CA SER A 48 14.26 0.88 10.24
C SER A 48 14.90 1.52 11.48
N ARG A 49 16.22 1.48 11.60
CA ARG A 49 16.94 1.99 12.78
C ARG A 49 17.03 3.51 12.84
N GLN A 50 17.22 4.16 11.68
CA GLN A 50 17.45 5.60 11.64
C GLN A 50 16.15 6.41 11.61
N LEU A 51 15.11 5.86 10.98
CA LEU A 51 13.86 6.58 10.73
C LEU A 51 12.63 5.89 11.35
N GLY A 52 12.80 4.70 11.93
CA GLY A 52 11.67 3.91 12.41
C GLY A 52 10.63 3.58 11.32
N LEU A 53 11.08 3.53 10.05
CA LEU A 53 10.17 3.51 8.89
C LEU A 53 9.08 2.44 8.94
N PRO A 54 9.33 1.18 9.32
CA PRO A 54 8.28 0.16 9.45
C PRO A 54 7.28 0.46 10.57
N GLY A 55 7.74 1.13 11.62
CA GLY A 55 6.99 1.48 12.83
C GLY A 55 6.42 2.88 12.85
N ILE A 56 6.51 3.64 11.74
CA ILE A 56 6.13 5.05 11.72
C ILE A 56 4.69 5.28 12.20
N ALA A 57 3.75 4.41 11.82
CA ALA A 57 2.34 4.46 12.21
C ALA A 57 1.99 3.46 13.34
N VAL A 58 2.97 2.88 14.02
CA VAL A 58 2.78 2.03 15.19
C VAL A 58 2.86 2.89 16.47
N ALA A 59 1.97 2.66 17.42
CA ALA A 59 1.98 3.36 18.69
C ALA A 59 3.29 3.16 19.48
N GLU A 60 3.72 4.19 20.21
CA GLU A 60 4.94 4.17 21.03
C GLU A 60 4.94 3.04 22.07
N ASP A 61 3.79 2.68 22.64
CA ASP A 61 3.62 1.54 23.57
C ASP A 61 4.07 0.22 22.98
N TYR A 62 4.12 0.10 21.65
CA TYR A 62 4.61 -1.07 20.92
C TYR A 62 5.95 -0.82 20.23
N GLY A 63 6.69 0.21 20.65
CA GLY A 63 8.00 0.53 20.10
C GLY A 63 7.98 1.18 18.73
N GLY A 64 6.85 1.71 18.30
CA GLY A 64 6.71 2.51 17.08
C GLY A 64 7.05 3.98 17.30
N VAL A 65 6.89 4.78 16.27
CA VAL A 65 7.13 6.24 16.28
C VAL A 65 5.88 7.02 16.75
N GLY A 66 4.71 6.39 16.67
CA GLY A 66 3.45 7.03 17.11
C GLY A 66 2.88 8.06 16.11
N CYS A 67 3.43 8.14 14.90
CA CYS A 67 2.92 9.02 13.85
C CYS A 67 1.63 8.49 13.22
N GLY A 68 1.01 9.30 12.35
CA GLY A 68 -0.22 8.93 11.67
C GLY A 68 -0.01 8.27 10.29
N PRO A 69 -1.12 7.81 9.68
CA PRO A 69 -1.09 7.31 8.30
C PRO A 69 -0.59 8.34 7.28
N ALA A 70 -0.75 9.64 7.56
CA ALA A 70 -0.26 10.71 6.71
C ALA A 70 1.27 10.71 6.62
N ASP A 71 1.96 10.45 7.73
CA ASP A 71 3.42 10.39 7.78
C ASP A 71 3.96 9.17 7.02
N LEU A 72 3.26 8.03 7.13
CA LEU A 72 3.57 6.85 6.33
C LEU A 72 3.35 7.12 4.82
N ALA A 73 2.29 7.83 4.44
CA ALA A 73 2.03 8.22 3.06
C ALA A 73 3.13 9.13 2.52
N LEU A 74 3.59 10.13 3.30
CA LEU A 74 4.71 10.99 2.93
C LEU A 74 6.03 10.21 2.73
N ALA A 75 6.29 9.26 3.62
CA ALA A 75 7.46 8.38 3.49
C ALA A 75 7.35 7.50 2.22
N CYS A 76 6.15 7.00 1.93
CA CYS A 76 5.91 6.17 0.74
C CYS A 76 5.99 6.96 -0.56
N GLU A 77 5.72 8.26 -0.59
CA GLU A 77 6.01 9.08 -1.78
C GLU A 77 7.51 9.04 -2.12
N GLU A 78 8.38 9.15 -1.13
CA GLU A 78 9.83 9.10 -1.36
C GLU A 78 10.31 7.69 -1.75
N THR A 79 9.72 6.63 -1.19
CA THR A 79 10.05 5.25 -1.62
C THR A 79 9.55 4.97 -3.04
N GLY A 80 8.41 5.53 -3.42
CA GLY A 80 7.85 5.44 -4.77
C GLY A 80 8.75 6.10 -5.81
N ARG A 81 9.36 7.25 -5.50
CA ARG A 81 10.28 7.95 -6.41
C ARG A 81 11.38 7.04 -6.94
N VAL A 82 11.93 6.18 -6.11
CA VAL A 82 13.03 5.28 -6.46
C VAL A 82 12.58 3.85 -6.73
N LEU A 83 11.27 3.59 -6.72
CA LEU A 83 10.70 2.24 -6.82
C LEU A 83 11.31 1.27 -5.81
N LEU A 84 11.51 1.71 -4.57
CA LEU A 84 12.20 0.96 -3.52
C LEU A 84 11.65 -0.47 -3.39
N PRO A 85 12.43 -1.53 -3.69
CA PRO A 85 12.05 -2.89 -3.35
C PRO A 85 12.17 -3.07 -1.83
N SER A 86 11.04 -3.23 -1.14
CA SER A 86 11.03 -3.39 0.32
C SER A 86 9.74 -4.02 0.81
N PRO A 87 9.74 -4.68 1.97
CA PRO A 87 8.53 -5.24 2.59
C PRO A 87 7.65 -4.18 3.27
N LEU A 88 7.91 -2.88 3.07
CA LEU A 88 7.24 -1.79 3.76
C LEU A 88 5.73 -1.81 3.57
N LEU A 89 5.27 -1.93 2.32
CA LEU A 89 3.84 -1.92 2.00
C LEU A 89 3.12 -3.12 2.64
N ALA A 90 3.64 -4.32 2.45
CA ALA A 90 3.04 -5.54 2.98
C ALA A 90 3.03 -5.53 4.52
N THR A 91 4.12 -5.11 5.14
CA THR A 91 4.28 -5.10 6.60
C THR A 91 3.55 -3.93 7.25
N ALA A 92 3.93 -2.69 6.92
CA ALA A 92 3.46 -1.50 7.64
C ALA A 92 2.07 -1.04 7.20
N ALA A 93 1.74 -1.11 5.90
CA ALA A 93 0.47 -0.60 5.41
C ALA A 93 -0.66 -1.64 5.40
N LEU A 94 -0.34 -2.95 5.33
CA LEU A 94 -1.36 -4.02 5.29
C LEU A 94 -1.43 -4.83 6.59
N CYS A 95 -0.30 -5.39 7.08
CA CYS A 95 -0.34 -6.33 8.20
C CYS A 95 -0.42 -5.65 9.56
N VAL A 96 0.37 -4.60 9.80
CA VAL A 96 0.39 -3.87 11.09
C VAL A 96 -1.00 -3.35 11.46
N PRO A 97 -1.77 -2.66 10.59
CA PRO A 97 -3.11 -2.20 10.94
C PRO A 97 -4.07 -3.33 11.31
N LEU A 98 -3.98 -4.49 10.63
CA LEU A 98 -4.82 -5.65 10.92
C LEU A 98 -4.48 -6.27 12.28
N ILE A 99 -3.18 -6.40 12.61
CA ILE A 99 -2.74 -6.90 13.93
C ILE A 99 -3.16 -5.93 15.03
N THR A 100 -3.04 -4.63 14.80
CA THR A 100 -3.45 -3.60 15.74
C THR A 100 -4.95 -3.64 16.02
N ALA A 101 -5.77 -3.80 14.96
CA ALA A 101 -7.22 -3.79 15.07
C ALA A 101 -7.81 -5.08 15.65
N LEU A 102 -7.28 -6.22 15.23
CA LEU A 102 -7.89 -7.54 15.52
C LEU A 102 -7.16 -8.32 16.59
N GLY A 103 -5.86 -8.09 16.79
CA GLY A 103 -5.03 -8.88 17.70
C GLY A 103 -5.46 -8.72 19.15
N THR A 104 -5.29 -9.78 19.92
CA THR A 104 -5.38 -9.71 21.40
C THR A 104 -4.27 -8.83 21.96
N GLY A 105 -4.38 -8.39 23.21
CA GLY A 105 -3.30 -7.65 23.89
C GLY A 105 -1.96 -8.43 23.86
N ALA A 106 -2.02 -9.74 24.08
CA ALA A 106 -0.85 -10.61 24.02
C ALA A 106 -0.24 -10.69 22.61
N GLN A 107 -1.06 -10.82 21.57
CA GLN A 107 -0.61 -10.85 20.18
C GLN A 107 0.01 -9.53 19.76
N ARG A 108 -0.62 -8.40 20.09
CA ARG A 108 -0.06 -7.06 19.80
C ARG A 108 1.30 -6.89 20.48
N SER A 109 1.41 -7.19 21.76
CA SER A 109 2.67 -7.07 22.52
C SER A 109 3.77 -8.02 21.99
N ALA A 110 3.40 -9.18 21.46
CA ALA A 110 4.37 -10.14 20.93
C ALA A 110 4.83 -9.82 19.51
N LEU A 111 4.00 -9.16 18.68
CA LEU A 111 4.25 -9.00 17.25
C LEU A 111 4.67 -7.58 16.87
N LEU A 112 3.96 -6.57 17.37
CA LEU A 112 4.13 -5.19 16.91
C LEU A 112 5.55 -4.64 17.16
N PRO A 113 6.24 -4.91 18.30
CA PRO A 113 7.59 -4.38 18.49
C PRO A 113 8.60 -4.89 17.46
N SER A 114 8.52 -6.17 17.09
CA SER A 114 9.40 -6.74 16.06
C SER A 114 9.10 -6.24 14.67
N LEU A 115 7.81 -5.99 14.34
CA LEU A 115 7.38 -5.41 13.08
C LEU A 115 7.78 -3.92 13.00
N ALA A 116 7.58 -3.15 14.07
CA ALA A 116 7.91 -1.73 14.14
C ALA A 116 9.41 -1.47 14.01
N SER A 117 10.24 -2.33 14.62
CA SER A 117 11.70 -2.24 14.50
C SER A 117 12.26 -2.77 13.17
N GLY A 118 11.43 -3.33 12.29
CA GLY A 118 11.86 -3.97 11.05
C GLY A 118 12.63 -5.27 11.25
N GLY A 119 12.66 -5.81 12.48
CA GLY A 119 13.29 -7.09 12.81
C GLY A 119 12.48 -8.30 12.36
N MET A 120 11.20 -8.09 12.05
CA MET A 120 10.31 -9.08 11.45
C MET A 120 9.51 -8.41 10.33
N THR A 121 9.26 -9.16 9.25
CA THR A 121 8.41 -8.72 8.14
C THR A 121 7.15 -9.56 8.07
N ALA A 122 6.07 -8.98 7.55
CA ALA A 122 4.79 -9.68 7.43
C ALA A 122 4.17 -9.49 6.04
N ALA A 123 3.37 -10.49 5.61
CA ALA A 123 2.64 -10.45 4.36
C ALA A 123 1.20 -10.91 4.53
N LEU A 124 0.27 -10.23 3.85
CA LEU A 124 -1.14 -10.56 3.85
C LEU A 124 -1.44 -11.55 2.72
N ALA A 125 -1.73 -12.79 3.08
CA ALA A 125 -2.04 -13.87 2.16
C ALA A 125 -3.56 -13.94 1.92
N VAL A 126 -3.99 -13.23 0.87
CA VAL A 126 -5.29 -13.40 0.21
C VAL A 126 -5.03 -13.76 -1.24
N PRO A 127 -5.92 -14.47 -1.94
CA PRO A 127 -5.74 -14.70 -3.38
C PRO A 127 -5.56 -13.36 -4.11
N GLY A 128 -4.52 -13.23 -4.95
CA GLY A 128 -4.14 -11.98 -5.60
C GLY A 128 -5.27 -11.25 -6.33
N PRO A 129 -6.08 -11.93 -7.18
CA PRO A 129 -7.22 -11.31 -7.85
C PRO A 129 -8.28 -10.78 -6.88
N ALA A 130 -8.28 -11.24 -5.62
CA ALA A 130 -9.21 -10.83 -4.58
C ALA A 130 -8.64 -9.73 -3.66
N LEU A 131 -7.37 -9.36 -3.75
CA LEU A 131 -6.74 -8.41 -2.83
C LEU A 131 -7.48 -7.06 -2.80
N ALA A 132 -7.73 -6.45 -3.96
CA ALA A 132 -8.47 -5.19 -4.05
C ALA A 132 -9.91 -5.31 -3.51
N THR A 133 -10.55 -6.45 -3.71
CA THR A 133 -11.89 -6.75 -3.18
C THR A 133 -11.85 -6.97 -1.68
N ALA A 134 -10.89 -7.73 -1.17
CA ALA A 134 -10.70 -8.00 0.25
C ALA A 134 -10.45 -6.70 1.05
N LEU A 135 -9.70 -5.77 0.46
CA LEU A 135 -9.44 -4.44 1.01
C LEU A 135 -10.59 -3.44 0.75
N ALA A 136 -11.70 -3.89 0.16
CA ALA A 136 -12.87 -3.08 -0.21
C ALA A 136 -12.51 -1.84 -1.07
N LEU A 137 -11.52 -1.97 -1.97
CA LEU A 137 -11.10 -0.88 -2.87
C LEU A 137 -11.99 -0.78 -4.10
N THR A 138 -12.43 -1.93 -4.65
CA THR A 138 -13.12 -2.01 -5.96
C THR A 138 -14.59 -2.38 -5.85
N GLY A 139 -15.20 -2.19 -4.69
CA GLY A 139 -16.49 -2.76 -4.37
C GLY A 139 -16.35 -4.25 -4.11
N GLY A 140 -17.16 -4.79 -3.27
CA GLY A 140 -16.86 -6.11 -2.89
C GLY A 140 -18.04 -6.97 -2.49
N ASP A 141 -17.74 -8.19 -2.44
CA ASP A 141 -18.51 -9.22 -1.82
C ASP A 141 -18.49 -9.02 -0.30
N ALA A 142 -19.53 -8.39 0.22
CA ALA A 142 -19.72 -8.16 1.65
C ALA A 142 -19.75 -9.47 2.47
N ALA A 143 -19.97 -10.62 1.82
CA ALA A 143 -19.97 -11.93 2.45
C ALA A 143 -18.57 -12.57 2.55
N GLY A 144 -17.52 -11.92 2.00
CA GLY A 144 -16.14 -12.41 2.07
C GLY A 144 -15.87 -13.68 1.24
N GLN A 145 -16.66 -13.94 0.20
CA GLN A 145 -16.50 -15.12 -0.67
C GLN A 145 -15.18 -15.13 -1.45
N TRP A 146 -14.51 -13.97 -1.57
CA TRP A 146 -13.20 -13.82 -2.19
C TRP A 146 -12.11 -14.68 -1.52
N SER A 147 -12.23 -15.02 -0.24
CA SER A 147 -11.24 -15.89 0.44
C SER A 147 -11.38 -17.37 0.05
N GLY A 148 -12.35 -17.71 -0.78
CA GLY A 148 -12.56 -19.05 -1.32
C GLY A 148 -13.50 -19.89 -0.49
N GLY A 149 -14.81 -19.58 -0.50
CA GLY A 149 -15.86 -20.43 0.10
C GLY A 149 -16.22 -21.62 -0.77
N GLY A 150 -16.35 -22.77 -0.17
CA GLY A 150 -16.88 -23.95 -0.82
C GLY A 150 -16.00 -24.52 -1.93
N ARG A 151 -16.54 -24.65 -3.16
CA ARG A 151 -15.87 -25.30 -4.30
C ARG A 151 -14.94 -24.40 -5.10
N ALA A 152 -14.85 -23.12 -4.76
CA ALA A 152 -14.18 -22.11 -5.60
C ALA A 152 -12.67 -21.99 -5.38
N GLY A 153 -12.04 -22.79 -4.51
CA GLY A 153 -10.62 -22.66 -4.16
C GLY A 153 -10.38 -21.69 -3.00
N GLY A 154 -9.16 -21.17 -2.85
CA GLY A 154 -8.74 -20.30 -1.75
C GLY A 154 -8.24 -21.09 -0.54
N VAL A 155 -8.37 -20.53 0.66
CA VAL A 155 -7.85 -21.13 1.88
C VAL A 155 -9.01 -21.49 2.84
N GLN A 156 -8.94 -22.71 3.38
CA GLN A 156 -9.88 -23.24 4.36
C GLN A 156 -9.20 -23.39 5.71
N ALA A 157 -9.92 -23.10 6.79
CA ALA A 157 -9.48 -23.31 8.17
C ALA A 157 -10.37 -24.32 8.87
N ARG A 158 -9.75 -25.24 9.63
CA ARG A 158 -10.42 -26.20 10.50
C ARG A 158 -9.85 -26.10 11.92
N ALA A 159 -10.72 -26.18 12.90
CA ALA A 159 -10.27 -26.32 14.28
C ALA A 159 -9.52 -27.65 14.45
N ASP A 160 -8.39 -27.62 15.15
CA ASP A 160 -7.63 -28.82 15.52
C ASP A 160 -8.14 -29.35 16.86
N GLU A 161 -9.04 -30.35 16.79
CA GLU A 161 -9.67 -30.94 17.97
C GLU A 161 -8.68 -31.67 18.90
N ALA A 162 -7.56 -32.13 18.35
CA ALA A 162 -6.58 -32.92 19.10
C ALA A 162 -5.49 -32.04 19.76
N GLY A 163 -5.06 -30.96 19.10
CA GLY A 163 -3.93 -30.15 19.56
C GLY A 163 -4.32 -28.77 20.12
N GLY A 164 -5.56 -28.37 19.96
CA GLY A 164 -6.01 -26.99 20.18
C GLY A 164 -5.41 -26.04 19.14
N GLY A 165 -6.19 -25.14 18.58
CA GLY A 165 -5.76 -24.22 17.53
C GLY A 165 -6.41 -24.50 16.19
N TRP A 166 -5.73 -24.17 15.09
CA TRP A 166 -6.30 -24.24 13.75
C TRP A 166 -5.33 -24.89 12.76
N ARG A 167 -5.91 -25.50 11.71
CA ARG A 167 -5.20 -26.06 10.56
C ARG A 167 -5.69 -25.42 9.28
N LEU A 168 -4.74 -25.00 8.43
CA LEU A 168 -5.02 -24.35 7.16
C LEU A 168 -4.72 -25.26 5.97
N TYR A 169 -5.61 -25.18 4.96
CA TYR A 169 -5.53 -25.93 3.72
C TYR A 169 -5.86 -25.02 2.53
N GLY A 170 -5.11 -25.12 1.44
CA GLY A 170 -5.39 -24.40 0.21
C GLY A 170 -4.22 -23.63 -0.32
N GLU A 171 -4.52 -22.61 -1.10
CA GLU A 171 -3.50 -21.84 -1.81
C GLU A 171 -3.94 -20.37 -1.93
N ALA A 172 -2.97 -19.46 -1.74
CA ALA A 172 -3.06 -18.07 -2.13
C ALA A 172 -1.91 -17.75 -3.12
N ALA A 173 -2.24 -17.23 -4.29
CA ALA A 173 -1.27 -16.76 -5.26
C ALA A 173 -1.15 -15.23 -5.23
N GLN A 174 -0.07 -14.70 -5.81
CA GLN A 174 0.19 -13.26 -5.90
C GLN A 174 0.24 -12.53 -4.54
N VAL A 175 0.72 -13.24 -3.52
CA VAL A 175 0.91 -12.67 -2.17
C VAL A 175 2.14 -11.76 -2.18
N LEU A 176 1.93 -10.47 -1.93
CA LEU A 176 3.02 -9.49 -1.85
C LEU A 176 4.02 -9.88 -0.76
N ASP A 177 5.31 -9.92 -1.13
CA ASP A 177 6.42 -10.31 -0.25
C ASP A 177 6.27 -11.67 0.45
N GLY A 178 5.27 -12.47 0.07
CA GLY A 178 4.93 -13.73 0.73
C GLY A 178 6.03 -14.79 0.69
N HIS A 179 7.03 -14.67 -0.21
CA HIS A 179 8.15 -15.61 -0.31
C HIS A 179 9.18 -15.42 0.81
N SER A 180 9.32 -14.21 1.35
CA SER A 180 10.39 -13.82 2.28
C SER A 180 9.88 -13.35 3.65
N ALA A 181 8.58 -13.10 3.81
CA ALA A 181 8.01 -12.65 5.08
C ALA A 181 8.14 -13.71 6.18
N GLU A 182 8.54 -13.30 7.38
CA GLU A 182 8.64 -14.18 8.56
C GLU A 182 7.27 -14.51 9.17
N LEU A 183 6.27 -13.67 8.90
CA LEU A 183 4.90 -13.85 9.35
C LEU A 183 3.92 -13.72 8.17
N LEU A 184 2.99 -14.65 8.05
CA LEU A 184 1.87 -14.55 7.13
C LEU A 184 0.57 -14.31 7.92
N LEU A 185 -0.19 -13.30 7.51
CA LEU A 185 -1.59 -13.14 7.88
C LEU A 185 -2.42 -13.79 6.78
N VAL A 186 -3.01 -14.95 7.06
CA VAL A 186 -3.72 -15.75 6.07
C VAL A 186 -5.21 -15.58 6.23
N ALA A 187 -5.87 -15.07 5.20
CA ALA A 187 -7.33 -15.04 5.15
C ALA A 187 -7.87 -16.42 4.75
N ALA A 188 -8.70 -17.01 5.58
CA ALA A 188 -9.27 -18.31 5.34
C ALA A 188 -10.73 -18.40 5.77
N HIS A 189 -11.48 -19.27 5.10
CA HIS A 189 -12.84 -19.63 5.48
C HIS A 189 -12.84 -20.65 6.61
N ALA A 190 -13.59 -20.36 7.66
CA ALA A 190 -13.89 -21.27 8.75
C ALA A 190 -15.40 -21.55 8.85
N GLY A 191 -15.76 -22.76 9.23
CA GLY A 191 -17.15 -23.22 9.38
C GLY A 191 -17.71 -23.95 8.16
N GLY A 192 -18.90 -24.56 8.33
CA GLY A 192 -19.60 -25.24 7.24
C GLY A 192 -20.33 -24.27 6.33
N PHE A 193 -20.81 -24.77 5.17
CA PHE A 193 -21.39 -23.99 4.07
C PHE A 193 -22.42 -22.93 4.49
N ALA A 194 -23.29 -23.24 5.47
CA ALA A 194 -24.30 -22.30 5.95
C ALA A 194 -23.81 -21.29 7.01
N ARG A 195 -22.63 -21.49 7.56
CA ARG A 195 -22.02 -20.66 8.62
C ARG A 195 -20.58 -20.27 8.31
N SER A 196 -20.22 -20.30 7.04
CA SER A 196 -18.87 -19.94 6.59
C SER A 196 -18.61 -18.46 6.87
N ARG A 197 -17.45 -18.17 7.45
CA ARG A 197 -16.98 -16.81 7.70
C ARG A 197 -15.50 -16.71 7.39
N THR A 198 -15.07 -15.54 6.97
CA THR A 198 -13.65 -15.23 6.77
C THR A 198 -13.00 -14.84 8.09
N LEU A 199 -11.89 -15.51 8.42
CA LEU A 199 -11.06 -15.20 9.57
C LEU A 199 -9.63 -14.95 9.10
N LEU A 200 -8.82 -14.30 9.94
CA LEU A 200 -7.38 -14.12 9.72
C LEU A 200 -6.59 -15.00 10.69
N PHE A 201 -5.57 -15.63 10.16
CA PHE A 201 -4.70 -16.55 10.89
C PHE A 201 -3.25 -16.13 10.77
N LEU A 202 -2.51 -16.28 11.86
CA LEU A 202 -1.07 -16.09 11.93
C LEU A 202 -0.37 -17.41 11.58
N VAL A 203 0.51 -17.38 10.59
CA VAL A 203 1.37 -18.51 10.21
C VAL A 203 2.82 -18.03 10.19
N ARG A 204 3.67 -18.67 10.98
CA ARG A 204 5.11 -18.39 11.04
C ARG A 204 5.82 -19.00 9.84
N GLU A 205 6.93 -18.39 9.42
CA GLU A 205 7.83 -19.04 8.47
C GLU A 205 8.31 -20.38 9.04
N GLY A 206 8.57 -21.35 8.18
CA GLY A 206 8.99 -22.69 8.61
C GLY A 206 7.89 -23.56 9.21
N ALA A 207 6.63 -23.10 9.27
CA ALA A 207 5.51 -23.93 9.73
C ALA A 207 5.41 -25.22 8.90
N PRO A 208 5.22 -26.39 9.50
CA PRO A 208 5.07 -27.65 8.77
C PRO A 208 3.94 -27.56 7.75
N GLY A 209 4.17 -28.06 6.53
CA GLY A 209 3.17 -28.03 5.44
C GLY A 209 3.06 -26.71 4.69
N LEU A 210 3.76 -25.64 5.11
CA LEU A 210 3.85 -24.38 4.40
C LEU A 210 4.88 -24.48 3.27
N VAL A 211 4.44 -24.21 2.02
CA VAL A 211 5.32 -24.09 0.86
C VAL A 211 5.14 -22.73 0.22
N ARG A 212 6.24 -22.01 0.03
CA ARG A 212 6.24 -20.68 -0.59
C ARG A 212 7.16 -20.65 -1.80
N SER A 213 6.70 -20.13 -2.90
CA SER A 213 7.51 -19.96 -4.11
C SER A 213 7.34 -18.55 -4.67
N ARG A 214 8.46 -17.86 -4.91
CA ARG A 214 8.47 -16.58 -5.62
C ARG A 214 7.93 -16.79 -7.03
N GLN A 215 7.02 -15.93 -7.46
CA GLN A 215 6.46 -15.95 -8.80
C GLN A 215 7.25 -15.02 -9.73
N ALA A 216 7.34 -15.41 -11.01
CA ALA A 216 7.79 -14.49 -12.05
C ALA A 216 6.69 -13.46 -12.30
N VAL A 217 7.01 -12.19 -12.11
CA VAL A 217 6.08 -11.07 -12.23
C VAL A 217 6.63 -10.01 -13.16
N LEU A 218 5.76 -9.17 -13.70
CA LEU A 218 6.16 -8.09 -14.60
C LEU A 218 7.03 -7.05 -13.85
N ASP A 219 6.60 -6.66 -12.67
CA ASP A 219 7.32 -5.73 -11.80
C ASP A 219 8.08 -6.49 -10.70
N GLU A 220 9.36 -6.72 -10.91
CA GLU A 220 10.23 -7.40 -9.95
C GLU A 220 10.47 -6.59 -8.67
N THR A 221 10.22 -5.26 -8.70
CA THR A 221 10.36 -4.39 -7.52
C THR A 221 9.19 -4.55 -6.53
N ARG A 222 8.18 -5.35 -6.91
CA ARG A 222 7.03 -5.72 -6.07
C ARG A 222 6.84 -7.24 -6.11
N PRO A 223 7.74 -7.99 -5.46
CA PRO A 223 7.76 -9.45 -5.57
C PRO A 223 6.50 -10.07 -5.01
N GLN A 224 6.03 -11.11 -5.67
CA GLN A 224 4.84 -11.85 -5.31
C GLN A 224 5.17 -13.33 -5.13
N ALA A 225 4.36 -14.00 -4.33
CA ALA A 225 4.54 -15.43 -4.05
C ALA A 225 3.25 -16.23 -4.22
N ARG A 226 3.43 -17.49 -4.53
CA ARG A 226 2.45 -18.53 -4.30
C ARG A 226 2.68 -19.13 -2.92
N VAL A 227 1.65 -19.16 -2.10
CA VAL A 227 1.64 -19.72 -0.75
C VAL A 227 0.70 -20.92 -0.75
N GLN A 228 1.26 -22.12 -0.53
CA GLN A 228 0.51 -23.37 -0.44
C GLN A 228 0.49 -23.84 1.01
N LEU A 229 -0.67 -24.25 1.47
CA LEU A 229 -0.95 -24.65 2.83
C LEU A 229 -1.49 -26.09 2.83
N ARG A 230 -0.74 -27.01 3.43
CA ARG A 230 -1.08 -28.43 3.53
C ARG A 230 -1.06 -28.85 4.98
N ASP A 231 -2.21 -28.76 5.64
CA ASP A 231 -2.33 -29.05 7.07
C ASP A 231 -1.42 -28.18 7.95
N VAL A 232 -1.37 -26.88 7.65
CA VAL A 232 -0.47 -25.94 8.31
C VAL A 232 -1.03 -25.52 9.66
N PRO A 233 -0.30 -25.69 10.78
CA PRO A 233 -0.74 -25.16 12.08
C PRO A 233 -0.78 -23.63 12.04
N ALA A 234 -1.85 -23.05 12.58
CA ALA A 234 -2.07 -21.62 12.57
C ALA A 234 -2.72 -21.14 13.86
N GLU A 235 -2.43 -19.91 14.23
CA GLU A 235 -3.04 -19.21 15.35
C GLU A 235 -4.11 -18.24 14.81
N LEU A 236 -5.30 -18.23 15.44
CA LEU A 236 -6.33 -17.24 15.09
C LEU A 236 -5.86 -15.84 15.51
N LEU A 237 -5.93 -14.88 14.62
CA LEU A 237 -5.72 -13.47 14.96
C LEU A 237 -6.96 -12.92 15.69
N GLY A 238 -6.77 -12.56 16.96
CA GLY A 238 -7.86 -12.15 17.83
C GLY A 238 -8.44 -13.30 18.66
N GLU A 239 -9.58 -13.05 19.29
CA GLU A 239 -10.28 -14.00 20.13
C GLU A 239 -11.49 -14.59 19.41
N GLN A 240 -11.78 -15.85 19.69
CA GLN A 240 -13.02 -16.47 19.29
C GLN A 240 -14.08 -16.13 20.36
N GLY A 241 -15.03 -15.26 20.04
CA GLY A 241 -16.11 -14.92 20.96
C GLY A 241 -16.93 -16.12 21.38
N ALA A 242 -17.52 -16.10 22.59
CA ALA A 242 -18.30 -17.19 23.19
C ALA A 242 -19.54 -17.61 22.34
N GLY A 243 -20.01 -16.76 21.44
CA GLY A 243 -21.09 -17.04 20.48
C GLY A 243 -20.61 -17.43 19.08
N GLY A 244 -19.27 -17.60 18.91
CA GLY A 244 -18.69 -17.77 17.57
C GLY A 244 -18.61 -16.47 16.78
N GLU A 245 -18.98 -15.33 17.36
CA GLU A 245 -18.78 -14.01 16.80
C GLU A 245 -17.30 -13.64 17.01
N GLY A 246 -16.51 -13.74 15.95
CA GLY A 246 -15.13 -13.19 15.93
C GLY A 246 -15.17 -11.69 15.66
N ALA A 247 -14.05 -11.01 15.89
CA ALA A 247 -13.88 -9.63 15.44
C ALA A 247 -14.29 -9.50 13.96
N ASP A 248 -14.85 -8.36 13.58
CA ASP A 248 -15.27 -8.12 12.19
C ASP A 248 -14.05 -7.95 11.28
N VAL A 249 -13.57 -9.09 10.78
CA VAL A 249 -12.40 -9.16 9.89
C VAL A 249 -12.65 -8.37 8.60
N LEU A 250 -13.89 -8.39 8.08
CA LEU A 250 -14.19 -7.69 6.82
C LEU A 250 -14.16 -6.18 7.03
N ALA A 251 -14.68 -5.69 8.15
CA ALA A 251 -14.59 -4.28 8.50
C ALA A 251 -13.14 -3.83 8.74
N ALA A 252 -12.32 -4.68 9.39
CA ALA A 252 -10.90 -4.39 9.61
C ALA A 252 -10.11 -4.34 8.28
N LEU A 253 -10.36 -5.29 7.37
CA LEU A 253 -9.78 -5.29 6.02
C LEU A 253 -10.19 -4.04 5.23
N ALA A 254 -11.47 -3.66 5.27
CA ALA A 254 -11.96 -2.46 4.61
C ALA A 254 -11.34 -1.17 5.21
N ALA A 255 -11.18 -1.11 6.54
CA ALA A 255 -10.49 0.00 7.20
C ALA A 255 -9.02 0.09 6.78
N THR A 256 -8.32 -1.04 6.79
CA THR A 256 -6.94 -1.16 6.30
C THR A 256 -6.85 -0.72 4.84
N GLY A 257 -7.79 -1.14 3.99
CA GLY A 257 -7.83 -0.76 2.58
C GLY A 257 -7.96 0.76 2.37
N ARG A 258 -8.79 1.44 3.18
CA ARG A 258 -8.90 2.91 3.11
C ARG A 258 -7.56 3.61 3.41
N THR A 259 -6.88 3.21 4.47
CA THR A 259 -5.59 3.79 4.82
C THR A 259 -4.51 3.40 3.81
N ALA A 260 -4.44 2.11 3.44
CA ALA A 260 -3.47 1.62 2.47
C ALA A 260 -3.63 2.28 1.09
N SER A 261 -4.86 2.62 0.68
CA SER A 261 -5.07 3.30 -0.61
C SER A 261 -4.49 4.72 -0.64
N ALA A 262 -4.51 5.45 0.49
CA ALA A 262 -3.82 6.74 0.59
C ALA A 262 -2.29 6.60 0.51
N VAL A 263 -1.74 5.59 1.19
CA VAL A 263 -0.30 5.25 1.15
C VAL A 263 0.13 4.86 -0.27
N LEU A 264 -0.64 3.99 -0.93
CA LEU A 264 -0.40 3.57 -2.32
C LEU A 264 -0.52 4.74 -3.31
N ALA A 265 -1.49 5.64 -3.09
CA ALA A 265 -1.63 6.83 -3.91
C ALA A 265 -0.40 7.75 -3.80
N ALA A 266 0.13 7.95 -2.61
CA ALA A 266 1.34 8.72 -2.40
C ALA A 266 2.57 8.06 -3.05
N GLU A 267 2.74 6.73 -2.89
CA GLU A 267 3.80 5.98 -3.56
C GLU A 267 3.73 6.11 -5.09
N ALA A 268 2.52 5.93 -5.67
CA ALA A 268 2.29 6.07 -7.10
C ALA A 268 2.59 7.50 -7.61
N VAL A 269 2.23 8.52 -6.82
CA VAL A 269 2.56 9.94 -7.12
C VAL A 269 4.07 10.16 -7.10
N GLY A 270 4.80 9.57 -6.14
CA GLY A 270 6.25 9.61 -6.10
C GLY A 270 6.88 9.04 -7.36
N ALA A 271 6.44 7.85 -7.76
CA ALA A 271 6.88 7.19 -8.99
C ALA A 271 6.53 7.99 -10.26
N ALA A 272 5.31 8.52 -10.36
CA ALA A 272 4.89 9.34 -11.48
C ALA A 272 5.70 10.63 -11.62
N GLY A 273 5.94 11.31 -10.49
CA GLY A 273 6.74 12.53 -10.43
C GLY A 273 8.17 12.31 -10.88
N GLU A 274 8.78 11.20 -10.46
CA GLU A 274 10.16 10.87 -10.84
C GLU A 274 10.24 10.45 -12.31
N ALA A 275 9.31 9.63 -12.81
CA ALA A 275 9.25 9.27 -14.23
C ALA A 275 9.15 10.53 -15.11
N LEU A 276 8.32 11.50 -14.71
CA LEU A 276 8.20 12.78 -15.39
C LEU A 276 9.50 13.59 -15.32
N ALA A 277 10.12 13.71 -14.13
CA ALA A 277 11.34 14.50 -13.95
C ALA A 277 12.49 13.98 -14.81
N ARG A 278 12.72 12.66 -14.82
CA ARG A 278 13.73 11.99 -15.66
C ARG A 278 13.44 12.18 -17.15
N THR A 279 12.18 12.10 -17.54
CA THR A 279 11.78 12.33 -18.93
C THR A 279 12.05 13.77 -19.36
N VAL A 280 11.72 14.75 -18.51
CA VAL A 280 12.03 16.17 -18.76
C VAL A 280 13.54 16.37 -18.91
N GLU A 281 14.34 15.77 -18.05
CA GLU A 281 15.80 15.85 -18.13
C GLU A 281 16.33 15.25 -19.45
N TYR A 282 15.81 14.08 -19.84
CA TYR A 282 16.20 13.41 -21.08
C TYR A 282 15.88 14.26 -22.31
N VAL A 283 14.63 14.76 -22.46
CA VAL A 283 14.23 15.53 -23.64
C VAL A 283 14.94 16.88 -23.76
N ARG A 284 15.47 17.41 -22.66
CA ARG A 284 16.29 18.64 -22.65
C ARG A 284 17.70 18.40 -23.20
N ARG A 285 18.23 17.19 -23.10
CA ARG A 285 19.58 16.80 -23.54
C ARG A 285 19.57 16.09 -24.89
N ARG A 286 18.51 15.34 -25.22
CA ARG A 286 18.42 14.56 -26.46
C ARG A 286 18.18 15.49 -27.64
N GLU A 287 19.07 15.46 -28.61
CA GLU A 287 18.95 16.25 -29.83
C GLU A 287 18.45 15.40 -31.01
N GLN A 288 17.52 15.94 -31.77
CA GLN A 288 17.04 15.47 -33.06
C GLN A 288 16.60 16.67 -33.89
N PHE A 289 16.73 16.59 -35.21
CA PHE A 289 16.37 17.70 -36.11
C PHE A 289 17.12 18.99 -35.79
N GLY A 290 18.39 18.90 -35.35
CA GLY A 290 19.26 20.03 -35.06
C GLY A 290 18.98 20.78 -33.76
N ARG A 291 18.17 20.25 -32.86
CA ARG A 291 17.86 20.86 -31.55
C ARG A 291 17.37 19.83 -30.53
N ALA A 292 17.37 20.22 -29.26
CA ALA A 292 16.82 19.40 -28.19
C ALA A 292 15.35 19.05 -28.45
N ILE A 293 14.98 17.75 -28.30
CA ILE A 293 13.59 17.32 -28.59
C ILE A 293 12.58 17.98 -27.66
N GLY A 294 12.95 18.36 -26.44
CA GLY A 294 12.15 19.13 -25.51
C GLY A 294 11.86 20.57 -25.96
N SER A 295 12.52 21.07 -27.02
CA SER A 295 12.21 22.39 -27.61
C SER A 295 10.95 22.38 -28.48
N PHE A 296 10.48 21.21 -28.94
CA PHE A 296 9.29 21.08 -29.74
C PHE A 296 8.02 21.27 -28.88
N GLN A 297 7.07 22.09 -29.36
CA GLN A 297 5.85 22.37 -28.59
C GLN A 297 5.04 21.12 -28.30
N ALA A 298 4.94 20.18 -29.25
CA ALA A 298 4.24 18.92 -29.04
C ALA A 298 4.79 18.11 -27.83
N VAL A 299 6.11 18.11 -27.63
CA VAL A 299 6.75 17.46 -26.48
C VAL A 299 6.47 18.24 -25.19
N LYS A 300 6.61 19.58 -25.24
CA LYS A 300 6.33 20.45 -24.07
C LYS A 300 4.90 20.30 -23.56
N HIS A 301 3.92 20.32 -24.47
CA HIS A 301 2.50 20.24 -24.11
C HIS A 301 2.18 18.90 -23.48
N ARG A 302 2.66 17.77 -24.06
CA ARG A 302 2.48 16.44 -23.46
C ARG A 302 3.03 16.36 -22.04
N LEU A 303 4.25 16.87 -21.81
CA LEU A 303 4.86 16.86 -20.48
C LEU A 303 4.16 17.83 -19.50
N ALA A 304 3.63 18.95 -19.99
CA ALA A 304 2.82 19.86 -19.19
C ALA A 304 1.51 19.19 -18.73
N ASP A 305 0.84 18.47 -19.63
CA ASP A 305 -0.39 17.74 -19.32
C ASP A 305 -0.13 16.64 -18.27
N VAL A 306 0.99 15.89 -18.39
CA VAL A 306 1.42 14.93 -17.39
C VAL A 306 1.69 15.62 -16.05
N TYR A 307 2.36 16.77 -16.06
CA TYR A 307 2.65 17.53 -14.85
C TYR A 307 1.36 17.91 -14.10
N VAL A 308 0.35 18.42 -14.82
CA VAL A 308 -0.95 18.76 -14.22
C VAL A 308 -1.60 17.54 -13.58
N GLN A 309 -1.58 16.38 -14.27
CA GLN A 309 -2.14 15.15 -13.73
C GLN A 309 -1.40 14.67 -12.45
N VAL A 310 -0.07 14.74 -12.46
CA VAL A 310 0.75 14.36 -11.28
C VAL A 310 0.47 15.30 -10.10
N GLN A 311 0.34 16.62 -10.33
CA GLN A 311 0.02 17.58 -9.25
C GLN A 311 -1.39 17.37 -8.69
N ALA A 312 -2.38 17.12 -9.56
CA ALA A 312 -3.73 16.80 -9.13
C ALA A 312 -3.77 15.50 -8.30
N ALA A 313 -3.06 14.46 -8.75
CA ALA A 313 -2.94 13.20 -8.02
C ALA A 313 -2.25 13.37 -6.66
N ARG A 314 -1.20 14.21 -6.59
CA ARG A 314 -0.50 14.52 -5.34
C ARG A 314 -1.42 15.19 -4.32
N SER A 315 -2.18 16.19 -4.75
CA SER A 315 -3.16 16.86 -3.90
C SER A 315 -4.22 15.89 -3.38
N ALA A 316 -4.72 14.98 -4.25
CA ALA A 316 -5.68 13.96 -3.87
C ALA A 316 -5.09 12.94 -2.87
N ALA A 317 -3.84 12.49 -3.08
CA ALA A 317 -3.15 11.56 -2.18
C ALA A 317 -2.95 12.16 -0.78
N TYR A 318 -2.52 13.41 -0.71
CA TYR A 318 -2.36 14.09 0.59
C TYR A 318 -3.69 14.34 1.28
N TYR A 319 -4.74 14.73 0.54
CA TYR A 319 -6.06 14.84 1.12
C TYR A 319 -6.55 13.52 1.69
N ALA A 320 -6.35 12.41 0.95
CA ALA A 320 -6.71 11.07 1.39
C ALA A 320 -5.89 10.58 2.60
N ALA A 321 -4.69 11.09 2.80
CA ALA A 321 -3.89 10.76 3.98
C ALA A 321 -4.49 11.34 5.27
N TRP A 322 -5.22 12.45 5.19
CA TRP A 322 -6.00 13.01 6.31
C TRP A 322 -7.43 12.49 6.37
N ASP A 323 -8.06 12.23 5.20
CA ASP A 323 -9.40 11.64 5.10
C ASP A 323 -9.32 10.31 4.33
N PRO A 324 -9.03 9.18 5.01
CA PRO A 324 -8.88 7.87 4.37
C PRO A 324 -10.14 7.40 3.61
N ASP A 325 -11.29 7.99 3.86
CA ASP A 325 -12.51 7.69 3.10
C ASP A 325 -12.41 8.10 1.63
N GLN A 326 -11.50 9.01 1.29
CA GLN A 326 -11.19 9.43 -0.08
C GLN A 326 -10.08 8.59 -0.73
N GLY A 327 -9.50 7.65 0.01
CA GLY A 327 -8.35 6.86 -0.43
C GLY A 327 -8.56 6.17 -1.77
N GLY A 328 -9.71 5.55 -2.00
CA GLY A 328 -10.00 4.85 -3.25
C GLY A 328 -10.03 5.77 -4.47
N LEU A 329 -10.57 6.99 -4.33
CA LEU A 329 -10.57 7.98 -5.42
C LEU A 329 -9.17 8.55 -5.66
N ALA A 330 -8.43 8.83 -4.59
CA ALA A 330 -7.04 9.29 -4.67
C ALA A 330 -6.15 8.24 -5.35
N LEU A 331 -6.31 6.97 -4.99
CA LEU A 331 -5.58 5.86 -5.62
C LEU A 331 -5.92 5.77 -7.11
N ALA A 332 -7.20 5.86 -7.50
CA ALA A 332 -7.60 5.86 -8.90
C ALA A 332 -6.92 6.98 -9.70
N GLN A 333 -6.84 8.19 -9.13
CA GLN A 333 -6.19 9.33 -9.76
C GLN A 333 -4.67 9.14 -9.84
N ALA A 334 -4.05 8.59 -8.80
CA ALA A 334 -2.60 8.37 -8.74
C ALA A 334 -2.15 7.26 -9.70
N LEU A 335 -2.89 6.15 -9.79
CA LEU A 335 -2.60 5.08 -10.76
C LEU A 335 -2.74 5.56 -12.21
N GLU A 336 -3.75 6.38 -12.51
CA GLU A 336 -3.90 6.99 -13.85
C GLU A 336 -2.72 7.92 -14.16
N ALA A 337 -2.32 8.77 -13.21
CA ALA A 337 -1.18 9.67 -13.39
C ALA A 337 0.14 8.90 -13.58
N LEU A 338 0.36 7.83 -12.80
CA LEU A 338 1.54 6.97 -12.95
C LEU A 338 1.54 6.26 -14.30
N ARG A 339 0.41 5.68 -14.72
CA ARG A 339 0.28 5.03 -16.01
C ARG A 339 0.60 5.99 -17.15
N THR A 340 0.08 7.22 -17.09
CA THR A 340 0.31 8.25 -18.11
C THR A 340 1.77 8.70 -18.10
N ALA A 341 2.33 9.03 -16.94
CA ALA A 341 3.72 9.48 -16.82
C ALA A 341 4.73 8.42 -17.30
N ALA A 342 4.51 7.16 -16.90
CA ALA A 342 5.38 6.05 -17.31
C ALA A 342 5.23 5.72 -18.80
N GLY A 343 4.02 5.80 -19.35
CA GLY A 343 3.78 5.63 -20.79
C GLY A 343 4.47 6.71 -21.63
N GLU A 344 4.36 7.97 -21.21
CA GLU A 344 5.05 9.09 -21.85
C GLU A 344 6.57 8.99 -21.72
N ALA A 345 7.06 8.49 -20.56
CA ALA A 345 8.48 8.22 -20.39
C ALA A 345 9.00 7.22 -21.45
N ILE A 346 8.33 6.07 -21.61
CA ILE A 346 8.70 5.10 -22.65
C ILE A 346 8.66 5.75 -24.04
N GLN A 347 7.59 6.46 -24.35
CA GLN A 347 7.40 7.07 -25.69
C GLN A 347 8.49 8.09 -26.01
N LEU A 348 8.83 8.96 -25.07
CA LEU A 348 9.77 10.05 -25.31
C LEU A 348 11.24 9.61 -25.24
N HIS A 349 11.57 8.55 -24.52
CA HIS A 349 12.88 7.91 -24.60
C HIS A 349 13.06 7.08 -25.88
N GLY A 350 11.96 6.68 -26.53
CA GLY A 350 12.01 5.83 -27.74
C GLY A 350 12.55 4.43 -27.43
N GLY A 351 13.27 3.84 -28.37
CA GLY A 351 13.73 2.45 -28.27
C GLY A 351 14.51 2.12 -27.00
N ILE A 352 15.30 3.04 -26.45
CA ILE A 352 16.05 2.79 -25.22
C ILE A 352 15.14 2.66 -23.99
N GLY A 353 13.98 3.32 -24.00
CA GLY A 353 13.08 3.40 -22.84
C GLY A 353 12.53 2.05 -22.36
N PHE A 354 12.48 1.03 -23.21
CA PHE A 354 12.03 -0.32 -22.83
C PHE A 354 13.14 -1.37 -22.85
N THR A 355 14.39 -0.97 -22.99
CA THR A 355 15.55 -1.86 -22.84
C THR A 355 16.02 -1.93 -21.40
N TRP A 356 16.77 -2.99 -21.05
CA TRP A 356 17.37 -3.13 -19.72
C TRP A 356 18.51 -2.12 -19.43
N GLU A 357 18.96 -1.38 -20.44
CA GLU A 357 19.99 -0.34 -20.34
C GLU A 357 19.43 0.95 -19.69
N HIS A 358 18.11 1.15 -19.74
CA HIS A 358 17.43 2.30 -19.19
C HIS A 358 16.42 1.88 -18.10
N ASP A 359 16.04 2.79 -17.22
CA ASP A 359 15.15 2.52 -16.09
C ASP A 359 13.68 2.92 -16.31
N ALA A 360 13.36 3.58 -17.42
CA ALA A 360 11.97 4.00 -17.73
C ALA A 360 10.99 2.82 -17.71
N HIS A 361 11.41 1.63 -18.18
CA HIS A 361 10.59 0.44 -18.17
C HIS A 361 10.22 -0.04 -16.75
N LEU A 362 10.99 0.30 -15.71
CA LEU A 362 10.68 -0.08 -14.33
C LEU A 362 9.43 0.65 -13.85
N TYR A 363 9.32 1.95 -14.13
CA TYR A 363 8.13 2.74 -13.80
C TYR A 363 6.89 2.26 -14.56
N PHE A 364 7.05 1.88 -15.83
CA PHE A 364 5.95 1.32 -16.62
C PHE A 364 5.47 -0.03 -16.06
N LYS A 365 6.38 -0.90 -15.68
CA LYS A 365 6.07 -2.19 -15.05
C LYS A 365 5.39 -2.02 -13.70
N ARG A 366 5.85 -1.06 -12.88
CA ARG A 366 5.22 -0.70 -11.61
C ARG A 366 3.78 -0.21 -11.84
N ALA A 367 3.54 0.69 -12.79
CA ALA A 367 2.22 1.19 -13.12
C ALA A 367 1.24 0.06 -13.47
N ALA A 368 1.68 -0.88 -14.34
CA ALA A 368 0.86 -2.02 -14.74
C ALA A 368 0.61 -2.99 -13.57
N SER A 369 1.62 -3.25 -12.73
CA SER A 369 1.49 -4.14 -11.57
C SER A 369 0.51 -3.58 -10.53
N ASP A 370 0.63 -2.29 -10.21
CA ASP A 370 -0.22 -1.65 -9.21
C ASP A 370 -1.68 -1.58 -9.66
N GLU A 371 -1.93 -1.34 -10.96
CA GLU A 371 -3.28 -1.36 -11.52
C GLU A 371 -3.90 -2.76 -11.45
N LEU A 372 -3.12 -3.82 -11.63
CA LEU A 372 -3.59 -5.20 -11.53
C LEU A 372 -3.86 -5.65 -10.09
N LEU A 373 -3.04 -5.20 -9.13
CA LEU A 373 -3.14 -5.63 -7.73
C LEU A 373 -4.18 -4.84 -6.95
N PHE A 374 -4.29 -3.54 -7.20
CA PHE A 374 -5.08 -2.61 -6.37
C PHE A 374 -6.22 -1.93 -7.12
N GLY A 375 -6.32 -2.14 -8.44
CA GLY A 375 -7.34 -1.59 -9.32
C GLY A 375 -8.28 -2.67 -9.89
N PRO A 376 -8.73 -2.48 -11.11
CA PRO A 376 -8.35 -1.43 -12.06
C PRO A 376 -9.01 -0.07 -11.76
N VAL A 377 -8.46 1.00 -12.32
CA VAL A 377 -8.88 2.40 -12.10
C VAL A 377 -10.39 2.60 -12.25
N HIS A 378 -11.00 2.03 -13.29
CA HIS A 378 -12.43 2.20 -13.52
C HIS A 378 -13.30 1.58 -12.41
N ARG A 379 -12.87 0.47 -11.79
CA ARG A 379 -13.58 -0.13 -10.64
C ARG A 379 -13.40 0.68 -9.37
N LEU A 380 -12.21 1.24 -9.15
CA LEU A 380 -11.98 2.16 -8.03
C LEU A 380 -12.91 3.37 -8.14
N ARG A 381 -13.02 3.98 -9.33
CA ARG A 381 -13.93 5.11 -9.58
C ARG A 381 -15.39 4.72 -9.41
N ALA A 382 -15.83 3.59 -9.96
CA ALA A 382 -17.19 3.11 -9.80
C ALA A 382 -17.53 2.91 -8.32
N HIS A 383 -16.66 2.24 -7.56
CA HIS A 383 -16.87 2.03 -6.14
C HIS A 383 -16.91 3.35 -5.34
N ALA A 384 -16.05 4.31 -5.66
CA ALA A 384 -16.08 5.63 -5.03
C ALA A 384 -17.37 6.39 -5.34
N ALA A 385 -17.87 6.30 -6.57
CA ALA A 385 -19.15 6.90 -6.99
C ALA A 385 -20.35 6.26 -6.27
N ASP A 386 -20.35 4.94 -6.13
CA ASP A 386 -21.39 4.20 -5.39
C ASP A 386 -21.40 4.60 -3.92
N ARG A 387 -20.23 4.68 -3.27
CA ARG A 387 -20.10 5.14 -1.88
C ARG A 387 -20.55 6.58 -1.67
N ALA A 388 -20.34 7.43 -2.66
CA ALA A 388 -20.80 8.81 -2.63
C ALA A 388 -22.30 8.96 -2.95
N GLY A 389 -22.97 7.86 -3.34
CA GLY A 389 -24.39 7.89 -3.76
C GLY A 389 -24.60 8.68 -5.05
N LEU A 390 -23.54 8.84 -5.90
CA LEU A 390 -23.56 9.75 -7.04
C LEU A 390 -24.64 9.42 -8.08
N PHE A 391 -24.96 8.12 -8.21
CA PHE A 391 -25.97 7.63 -9.16
C PHE A 391 -27.18 6.99 -8.46
N ALA A 392 -27.30 7.18 -7.13
CA ALA A 392 -28.46 6.70 -6.39
C ALA A 392 -29.73 7.47 -6.83
N PRO A 393 -30.89 6.79 -6.96
CA PRO A 393 -32.17 7.46 -7.21
C PRO A 393 -32.43 8.52 -6.11
N ALA A 394 -32.96 9.68 -6.49
CA ALA A 394 -33.18 10.81 -5.56
C ALA A 394 -34.00 10.43 -4.31
N ALA A 395 -34.89 9.42 -4.41
CA ALA A 395 -35.66 8.88 -3.27
C ALA A 395 -34.79 8.15 -2.23
N ALA A 396 -33.67 7.54 -2.65
CA ALA A 396 -32.75 6.86 -1.74
C ALA A 396 -31.77 7.85 -1.07
N ALA A 397 -31.43 8.94 -1.74
CA ALA A 397 -30.55 9.99 -1.19
C ALA A 397 -31.22 10.74 0.00
N ALA A 398 -32.54 10.87 0.00
CA ALA A 398 -33.28 11.51 1.08
C ALA A 398 -33.37 10.67 2.38
N ALA A 399 -33.11 9.37 2.30
CA ALA A 399 -33.15 8.43 3.44
C ALA A 399 -31.78 8.15 4.06
N ALA A 400 -30.69 8.65 3.46
CA ALA A 400 -29.35 8.47 4.00
C ALA A 400 -29.17 9.38 5.26
N PRO A 401 -28.72 8.86 6.41
CA PRO A 401 -28.44 9.69 7.57
C PRO A 401 -27.37 10.71 7.19
N ALA A 402 -27.60 11.98 7.57
CA ALA A 402 -26.61 13.03 7.37
C ALA A 402 -25.28 12.58 7.96
N ARG A 403 -24.22 12.58 7.14
CA ARG A 403 -22.86 12.28 7.60
C ARG A 403 -22.54 13.21 8.78
N PRO A 404 -22.10 12.70 9.93
CA PRO A 404 -21.66 13.58 11.00
C PRO A 404 -20.49 14.40 10.44
N VAL A 405 -20.67 15.70 10.36
CA VAL A 405 -19.59 16.64 10.13
C VAL A 405 -18.68 16.51 11.35
N SER A 406 -17.49 15.99 11.15
CA SER A 406 -16.47 15.91 12.22
C SER A 406 -16.35 17.30 12.82
N PRO A 407 -16.51 17.49 14.14
CA PRO A 407 -16.37 18.79 14.73
C PRO A 407 -14.96 19.30 14.46
N ALA A 408 -14.87 20.39 13.71
CA ALA A 408 -13.61 21.09 13.51
C ALA A 408 -13.01 21.33 14.90
N ALA A 409 -11.79 20.85 15.11
CA ALA A 409 -11.03 21.12 16.32
C ALA A 409 -11.10 22.64 16.58
N ALA A 410 -11.52 23.01 17.79
CA ALA A 410 -11.71 24.39 18.17
C ALA A 410 -10.43 25.17 17.87
N VAL A 411 -10.54 26.15 16.99
CA VAL A 411 -9.47 27.09 16.68
C VAL A 411 -9.09 27.80 17.96
N ALA A 412 -7.92 27.51 18.49
CA ALA A 412 -7.35 28.29 19.58
C ALA A 412 -7.16 29.73 19.08
N ALA A 413 -7.70 30.70 19.85
CA ALA A 413 -7.58 32.11 19.51
C ALA A 413 -6.09 32.51 19.42
N PRO A 414 -5.72 33.39 18.47
CA PRO A 414 -4.33 33.83 18.34
C PRO A 414 -3.94 34.65 19.63
N PRO A 415 -2.66 34.54 20.05
CA PRO A 415 -2.21 35.35 21.21
C PRO A 415 -2.24 36.84 20.86
N PRO A 416 -2.44 37.71 21.86
CA PRO A 416 -2.54 39.15 21.64
C PRO A 416 -1.25 39.72 21.08
N ALA A 417 -1.41 40.61 20.11
CA ALA A 417 -0.28 41.28 19.43
C ALA A 417 0.56 42.06 20.49
N HIS A 418 1.86 41.76 20.53
CA HIS A 418 2.81 42.55 21.33
C HIS A 418 2.93 43.95 20.74
N GLU A 419 2.63 44.94 21.59
CA GLU A 419 2.81 46.37 21.39
C GLU A 419 4.27 46.66 21.03
N LYS A 420 4.49 47.31 19.90
CA LYS A 420 5.81 47.80 19.50
C LYS A 420 6.22 48.91 20.43
N VAL A 421 7.16 48.68 21.31
CA VAL A 421 7.89 49.73 22.02
C VAL A 421 8.91 50.31 21.03
N ALA A 422 8.71 51.58 20.71
CA ALA A 422 9.69 52.38 19.97
C ALA A 422 10.79 52.84 20.95
N VAL A 423 12.06 52.58 20.61
CA VAL A 423 13.22 53.45 20.80
C VAL A 423 14.18 53.18 19.67
#